data_adfadfb303873a6272e3617c55716683
#
_entry.id   adfadfb303873a6272e3617c55716683
#
_cell.length_a   1.000
_cell.length_b   1.000
_cell.length_c   1.000
_cell.angle_alpha   90.00
_cell.angle_beta   90.00
_cell.angle_gamma   90.00
#
_symmetry.space_group_name_H-M   'P 1'
#
loop_
_entity.id
_entity.type
_entity.pdbx_description
1 polymer ?
#
loop_
_entity_poly.entity_id
_entity_poly.type
_entity_poly.pdbx_seq_one_letter_code
_entity_poly.pdbx_strand_id
1 'polypeptide(L)'
;MNCMNKVKNFFDDFTFHARVMPIMVVTMPIVIAAISKGILQGGWSENIGLILLSLVYFTMTSKIARNLGKSYEKKMYQQLGGMPSTIVLRFSNDTFDEVTKKRYHKKLNQFDGLVLPLDASDETSDTDLQYISASNILRNYANSNRNKEQRVYQELKEYNFWRNLYGTKGIALVVYLLIICLLYTSDAAD
;
A
#
# COMPACT_ATOMS: atom_id res chain seq x y z
N MET A 1 -16.07 -10.72 19.65
CA MET A 1 -14.96 -9.84 19.18
C MET A 1 -15.52 -8.44 19.04
N ASN A 2 -15.23 -7.57 20.01
CA ASN A 2 -15.93 -6.31 20.29
C ASN A 2 -15.83 -5.28 19.15
N CYS A 3 -16.95 -4.60 18.86
CA CYS A 3 -17.04 -3.49 17.89
C CYS A 3 -15.97 -2.41 18.15
N MET A 4 -15.65 -2.14 19.41
CA MET A 4 -14.61 -1.21 19.86
C MET A 4 -13.20 -1.59 19.39
N ASN A 5 -12.86 -2.88 19.30
CA ASN A 5 -11.58 -3.33 18.74
C ASN A 5 -11.51 -3.15 17.21
N LYS A 6 -12.65 -3.24 16.50
CA LYS A 6 -12.70 -2.93 15.05
C LYS A 6 -12.47 -1.45 14.77
N VAL A 7 -13.04 -0.57 15.59
CA VAL A 7 -12.86 0.89 15.48
C VAL A 7 -11.41 1.26 15.80
N LYS A 8 -10.84 0.71 16.87
CA LYS A 8 -9.43 0.94 17.25
C LYS A 8 -8.46 0.50 16.16
N ASN A 9 -8.73 -0.65 15.49
CA ASN A 9 -7.93 -1.14 14.36
C ASN A 9 -8.10 -0.31 13.07
N PHE A 10 -9.21 0.43 12.92
CA PHE A 10 -9.41 1.32 11.78
C PHE A 10 -8.60 2.61 11.93
N PHE A 11 -8.44 3.10 13.15
CA PHE A 11 -7.61 4.26 13.49
C PHE A 11 -6.16 3.87 13.83
N ASP A 12 -5.76 2.59 13.66
CA ASP A 12 -4.36 2.21 13.70
C ASP A 12 -3.58 3.01 12.66
N ASP A 13 -2.46 3.60 13.09
CA ASP A 13 -1.61 4.47 12.29
C ASP A 13 -1.29 3.87 10.90
N PHE A 14 -1.00 2.58 10.85
CA PHE A 14 -0.75 1.88 9.59
C PHE A 14 -2.00 1.85 8.68
N THR A 15 -3.15 1.52 9.23
CA THR A 15 -4.40 1.43 8.45
C THR A 15 -4.80 2.79 7.93
N PHE A 16 -4.69 3.83 8.74
CA PHE A 16 -4.99 5.19 8.34
C PHE A 16 -4.09 5.64 7.18
N HIS A 17 -2.77 5.61 7.38
CA HIS A 17 -1.81 6.07 6.35
C HIS A 17 -1.81 5.21 5.09
N ALA A 18 -1.78 3.88 5.24
CA ALA A 18 -1.65 2.99 4.11
C ALA A 18 -2.94 2.74 3.30
N ARG A 19 -4.12 2.96 3.91
CA ARG A 19 -5.40 2.58 3.29
C ARG A 19 -6.39 3.72 3.16
N VAL A 20 -6.50 4.59 4.19
CA VAL A 20 -7.48 5.67 4.21
C VAL A 20 -6.96 6.89 3.45
N MET A 21 -5.72 7.32 3.71
CA MET A 21 -5.15 8.49 3.03
C MET A 21 -5.15 8.40 1.50
N PRO A 22 -4.82 7.28 0.84
CA PRO A 22 -4.95 7.20 -0.62
C PRO A 22 -6.35 7.55 -1.13
N ILE A 23 -7.39 7.09 -0.43
CA ILE A 23 -8.78 7.40 -0.79
C ILE A 23 -9.11 8.86 -0.52
N MET A 24 -8.63 9.43 0.58
CA MET A 24 -8.82 10.87 0.85
C MET A 24 -8.22 11.72 -0.29
N VAL A 25 -7.03 11.38 -0.77
CA VAL A 25 -6.42 12.06 -1.92
C VAL A 25 -7.28 11.95 -3.19
N VAL A 26 -7.77 10.74 -3.49
CA VAL A 26 -8.62 10.49 -4.68
C VAL A 26 -9.97 11.22 -4.58
N THR A 27 -10.51 11.38 -3.38
CA THR A 27 -11.83 12.02 -3.17
C THR A 27 -11.75 13.52 -2.93
N MET A 28 -10.57 14.09 -2.77
CA MET A 28 -10.37 15.52 -2.52
C MET A 28 -11.14 16.44 -3.48
N PRO A 29 -11.14 16.23 -4.82
CA PRO A 29 -11.88 17.06 -5.75
C PRO A 29 -13.40 17.00 -5.54
N ILE A 30 -13.94 15.85 -5.11
CA ILE A 30 -15.36 15.70 -4.78
C ILE A 30 -15.73 16.61 -3.60
N VAL A 31 -14.87 16.58 -2.56
CA VAL A 31 -15.09 17.40 -1.35
C VAL A 31 -15.01 18.89 -1.71
N ILE A 32 -14.05 19.30 -2.52
CA ILE A 32 -13.91 20.70 -2.97
C ILE A 32 -15.16 21.12 -3.77
N ALA A 33 -15.62 20.29 -4.70
CA ALA A 33 -16.84 20.55 -5.49
C ALA A 33 -18.09 20.65 -4.60
N ALA A 34 -18.22 19.79 -3.60
CA ALA A 34 -19.34 19.83 -2.65
C ALA A 34 -19.35 21.11 -1.80
N ILE A 35 -18.16 21.57 -1.36
CA ILE A 35 -18.02 22.83 -0.64
C ILE A 35 -18.38 24.01 -1.54
N SER A 36 -17.88 24.05 -2.77
CA SER A 36 -18.14 25.15 -3.72
C SER A 36 -19.63 25.30 -4.08
N LYS A 37 -20.38 24.20 -4.10
CA LYS A 37 -21.84 24.19 -4.32
C LYS A 37 -22.67 24.39 -3.03
N GLY A 38 -22.06 24.68 -1.90
CA GLY A 38 -22.73 24.96 -0.65
C GLY A 38 -23.41 23.77 0.03
N ILE A 39 -23.09 22.54 -0.36
CA ILE A 39 -23.73 21.32 0.18
C ILE A 39 -23.38 21.11 1.67
N LEU A 40 -22.29 21.69 2.17
CA LEU A 40 -21.80 21.55 3.53
C LEU A 40 -21.99 22.82 4.37
N GLN A 41 -23.01 23.62 4.11
CA GLN A 41 -23.26 24.91 4.80
C GLN A 41 -24.00 24.78 6.14
N GLY A 42 -24.49 23.62 6.50
CA GLY A 42 -25.23 23.37 7.74
C GLY A 42 -24.32 23.23 8.99
N GLY A 43 -24.92 23.37 10.17
CA GLY A 43 -24.27 23.11 11.44
C GLY A 43 -23.90 21.63 11.65
N TRP A 44 -23.17 21.35 12.74
CA TRP A 44 -22.73 19.96 13.05
C TRP A 44 -23.90 18.98 13.19
N SER A 45 -25.03 19.41 13.77
CA SER A 45 -26.23 18.59 13.94
C SER A 45 -26.90 18.23 12.64
N GLU A 46 -26.89 19.13 11.66
CA GLU A 46 -27.50 18.93 10.33
C GLU A 46 -26.65 18.00 9.47
N ASN A 47 -25.34 17.96 9.72
CA ASN A 47 -24.39 17.17 8.94
C ASN A 47 -24.07 15.78 9.53
N ILE A 48 -24.68 15.38 10.68
CA ILE A 48 -24.42 14.06 11.30
C ILE A 48 -24.62 12.91 10.31
N GLY A 49 -25.69 12.96 9.51
CA GLY A 49 -25.98 11.96 8.50
C GLY A 49 -24.87 11.85 7.45
N LEU A 50 -24.35 12.98 6.98
CA LEU A 50 -23.25 13.04 6.03
C LEU A 50 -21.94 12.53 6.63
N ILE A 51 -21.68 12.81 7.90
CA ILE A 51 -20.50 12.30 8.62
C ILE A 51 -20.56 10.77 8.72
N LEU A 52 -21.68 10.21 9.13
CA LEU A 52 -21.87 8.75 9.23
C LEU A 52 -21.72 8.08 7.86
N LEU A 53 -22.35 8.67 6.81
CA LEU A 53 -22.22 8.17 5.45
C LEU A 53 -20.79 8.22 4.95
N SER A 54 -20.04 9.27 5.25
CA SER A 54 -18.63 9.40 4.88
C SER A 54 -17.75 8.34 5.56
N LEU A 55 -18.00 8.00 6.83
CA LEU A 55 -17.29 6.93 7.52
C LEU A 55 -17.51 5.57 6.85
N VAL A 56 -18.77 5.25 6.49
CA VAL A 56 -19.10 4.02 5.74
C VAL A 56 -18.41 4.02 4.38
N TYR A 57 -18.47 5.13 3.66
CA TYR A 57 -17.82 5.32 2.37
C TYR A 57 -16.30 5.06 2.46
N PHE A 58 -15.60 5.70 3.39
CA PHE A 58 -14.16 5.51 3.56
C PHE A 58 -13.77 4.08 3.95
N THR A 59 -14.58 3.41 4.79
CA THR A 59 -14.32 2.02 5.16
C THR A 59 -14.46 1.07 3.97
N MET A 60 -15.48 1.24 3.15
CA MET A 60 -15.73 0.42 1.96
C MET A 60 -14.68 0.66 0.88
N THR A 61 -14.45 1.92 0.54
CA THR A 61 -13.51 2.31 -0.52
C THR A 61 -12.06 1.96 -0.18
N SER A 62 -11.66 2.01 1.10
CA SER A 62 -10.33 1.59 1.54
C SER A 62 -10.04 0.11 1.28
N LYS A 63 -11.06 -0.76 1.39
CA LYS A 63 -10.94 -2.17 1.04
C LYS A 63 -10.79 -2.36 -0.47
N ILE A 64 -11.56 -1.61 -1.26
CA ILE A 64 -11.48 -1.63 -2.74
C ILE A 64 -10.08 -1.17 -3.18
N ALA A 65 -9.59 -0.04 -2.67
CA ALA A 65 -8.27 0.49 -2.98
C ALA A 65 -7.16 -0.52 -2.67
N ARG A 66 -7.24 -1.19 -1.51
CA ARG A 66 -6.30 -2.25 -1.15
C ARG A 66 -6.32 -3.42 -2.13
N ASN A 67 -7.50 -3.85 -2.58
CA ASN A 67 -7.62 -4.96 -3.51
C ASN A 67 -7.08 -4.59 -4.90
N LEU A 68 -7.40 -3.39 -5.38
CA LEU A 68 -6.86 -2.84 -6.63
C LEU A 68 -5.34 -2.68 -6.56
N GLY A 69 -4.83 -2.15 -5.42
CA GLY A 69 -3.40 -2.04 -5.18
C GLY A 69 -2.68 -3.38 -5.23
N LYS A 70 -3.25 -4.43 -4.61
CA LYS A 70 -2.69 -5.79 -4.68
C LYS A 70 -2.74 -6.38 -6.09
N SER A 71 -3.80 -6.11 -6.85
CA SER A 71 -3.88 -6.54 -8.24
C SER A 71 -2.83 -5.87 -9.12
N TYR A 72 -2.59 -4.58 -8.90
CA TYR A 72 -1.52 -3.82 -9.55
C TYR A 72 -0.13 -4.35 -9.17
N GLU A 73 0.12 -4.57 -7.88
CA GLU A 73 1.35 -5.15 -7.36
C GLU A 73 1.68 -6.49 -8.01
N LYS A 74 0.68 -7.38 -8.14
CA LYS A 74 0.85 -8.68 -8.80
C LYS A 74 1.32 -8.54 -10.26
N LYS A 75 0.71 -7.61 -11.02
CA LYS A 75 1.12 -7.34 -12.41
C LYS A 75 2.55 -6.79 -12.48
N MET A 76 2.89 -5.87 -11.60
CA MET A 76 4.23 -5.29 -11.50
C MET A 76 5.28 -6.35 -11.19
N TYR A 77 5.02 -7.26 -10.26
CA TYR A 77 5.95 -8.35 -9.92
C TYR A 77 6.14 -9.33 -11.07
N GLN A 78 5.10 -9.59 -11.86
CA GLN A 78 5.24 -10.41 -13.08
C GLN A 78 6.15 -9.74 -14.11
N GLN A 79 6.05 -8.42 -14.28
CA GLN A 79 6.92 -7.66 -15.20
C GLN A 79 8.37 -7.56 -14.72
N LEU A 80 8.58 -7.47 -13.39
CA LEU A 80 9.91 -7.39 -12.78
C LEU A 80 10.61 -8.77 -12.65
N GLY A 81 9.92 -9.86 -12.92
CA GLY A 81 10.47 -11.21 -12.71
C GLY A 81 10.53 -11.67 -11.27
N GLY A 82 9.73 -11.04 -10.38
CA GLY A 82 9.61 -11.41 -8.98
C GLY A 82 9.34 -10.25 -8.03
N MET A 83 9.28 -10.53 -6.76
CA MET A 83 9.15 -9.53 -5.72
C MET A 83 10.48 -8.75 -5.56
N PRO A 84 10.49 -7.40 -5.46
CA PRO A 84 11.72 -6.61 -5.37
C PRO A 84 12.69 -7.08 -4.28
N SER A 85 12.18 -7.41 -3.09
CA SER A 85 13.01 -7.93 -1.98
C SER A 85 13.65 -9.29 -2.26
N THR A 86 13.08 -10.08 -3.18
CA THR A 86 13.64 -11.35 -3.64
C THR A 86 14.69 -11.11 -4.73
N ILE A 87 14.39 -10.21 -5.68
CA ILE A 87 15.28 -9.89 -6.81
C ILE A 87 16.60 -9.34 -6.31
N VAL A 88 16.57 -8.44 -5.31
CA VAL A 88 17.76 -7.79 -4.74
C VAL A 88 18.71 -8.79 -4.08
N LEU A 89 18.23 -9.95 -3.64
CA LEU A 89 19.07 -11.01 -3.06
C LEU A 89 19.77 -11.85 -4.14
N ARG A 90 19.29 -11.88 -5.40
CA ARG A 90 19.92 -12.65 -6.48
C ARG A 90 21.31 -12.09 -6.81
N PHE A 91 22.26 -12.98 -7.13
CA PHE A 91 23.57 -12.54 -7.59
C PHE A 91 23.52 -11.82 -8.95
N SER A 92 22.56 -12.17 -9.79
CA SER A 92 22.31 -11.51 -11.08
C SER A 92 21.84 -10.06 -10.99
N ASN A 93 21.49 -9.55 -9.81
CA ASN A 93 21.02 -8.17 -9.60
C ASN A 93 22.16 -7.27 -9.13
N ASP A 94 22.34 -6.09 -9.72
CA ASP A 94 23.47 -5.18 -9.45
C ASP A 94 23.20 -4.12 -8.37
N THR A 95 22.07 -4.21 -7.65
CA THR A 95 21.72 -3.23 -6.59
C THR A 95 22.74 -3.22 -5.45
N PHE A 96 23.26 -4.39 -5.08
CA PHE A 96 24.33 -4.54 -4.10
C PHE A 96 25.54 -5.24 -4.71
N ASP A 97 26.72 -4.88 -4.26
CA ASP A 97 27.95 -5.57 -4.61
C ASP A 97 27.95 -7.02 -4.09
N GLU A 98 28.79 -7.85 -4.71
CA GLU A 98 28.86 -9.29 -4.41
C GLU A 98 29.29 -9.57 -2.99
N VAL A 99 30.22 -8.78 -2.44
CA VAL A 99 30.71 -8.94 -1.07
C VAL A 99 29.57 -8.67 -0.06
N THR A 100 28.76 -7.65 -0.33
CA THR A 100 27.60 -7.33 0.50
C THR A 100 26.54 -8.41 0.42
N LYS A 101 26.26 -8.96 -0.77
CA LYS A 101 25.33 -10.09 -0.93
C LYS A 101 25.80 -11.32 -0.17
N LYS A 102 27.06 -11.73 -0.31
CA LYS A 102 27.64 -12.85 0.46
C LYS A 102 27.47 -12.67 1.95
N ARG A 103 27.68 -11.44 2.45
CA ARG A 103 27.46 -11.09 3.86
C ARG A 103 26.01 -11.26 4.29
N TYR A 104 25.06 -10.80 3.46
CA TYR A 104 23.64 -10.94 3.73
C TYR A 104 23.21 -12.39 3.71
N HIS A 105 23.63 -13.17 2.70
CA HIS A 105 23.31 -14.59 2.60
C HIS A 105 23.87 -15.37 3.80
N LYS A 106 25.12 -15.12 4.18
CA LYS A 106 25.73 -15.74 5.37
C LYS A 106 24.95 -15.45 6.65
N LYS A 107 24.43 -14.22 6.79
CA LYS A 107 23.61 -13.84 7.94
C LYS A 107 22.22 -14.46 7.89
N LEU A 108 21.61 -14.54 6.71
CA LEU A 108 20.29 -15.16 6.50
C LEU A 108 20.34 -16.67 6.72
N ASN A 109 21.43 -17.33 6.36
CA ASN A 109 21.64 -18.77 6.59
C ASN A 109 21.75 -19.14 8.09
N GLN A 110 21.78 -18.14 9.00
CA GLN A 110 21.65 -18.37 10.44
C GLN A 110 20.21 -18.65 10.88
N PHE A 111 19.22 -18.38 10.03
CA PHE A 111 17.84 -18.74 10.30
C PHE A 111 17.57 -20.19 9.89
N ASP A 112 16.88 -20.94 10.73
CA ASP A 112 16.56 -22.34 10.48
C ASP A 112 15.81 -22.53 9.14
N GLY A 113 16.27 -23.51 8.38
CA GLY A 113 15.65 -23.89 7.11
C GLY A 113 16.01 -23.03 5.90
N LEU A 114 16.95 -22.07 6.02
CA LEU A 114 17.47 -21.30 4.89
C LEU A 114 18.86 -21.83 4.47
N VAL A 115 19.00 -22.03 3.16
CA VAL A 115 20.29 -22.38 2.51
C VAL A 115 20.43 -21.50 1.28
N LEU A 116 20.92 -20.27 1.48
CA LEU A 116 21.22 -19.33 0.39
C LEU A 116 22.64 -19.57 -0.12
N PRO A 117 22.86 -19.46 -1.43
CA PRO A 117 24.17 -19.63 -2.05
C PRO A 117 25.15 -18.56 -1.52
N LEU A 118 26.42 -18.92 -1.36
CA LEU A 118 27.45 -17.98 -0.97
C LEU A 118 28.23 -17.44 -2.16
N ASP A 119 28.13 -18.11 -3.31
CA ASP A 119 28.74 -17.70 -4.56
C ASP A 119 27.74 -17.73 -5.71
N ALA A 120 27.98 -16.91 -6.72
CA ALA A 120 27.10 -16.83 -7.89
C ALA A 120 27.02 -18.16 -8.67
N SER A 121 28.07 -18.99 -8.61
CA SER A 121 28.11 -20.31 -9.24
C SER A 121 27.14 -21.32 -8.64
N ASP A 122 26.74 -21.10 -7.39
CA ASP A 122 25.86 -22.00 -6.63
C ASP A 122 24.37 -21.63 -6.81
N GLU A 123 24.09 -20.55 -7.55
CA GLU A 123 22.73 -20.10 -7.83
C GLU A 123 22.06 -21.01 -8.86
N THR A 124 20.96 -21.64 -8.47
CA THR A 124 20.15 -22.56 -9.30
C THR A 124 18.71 -22.08 -9.39
N SER A 125 17.91 -22.69 -10.26
CA SER A 125 16.46 -22.39 -10.34
C SER A 125 15.72 -22.56 -9.02
N ASP A 126 16.16 -23.50 -8.17
CA ASP A 126 15.53 -23.77 -6.88
C ASP A 126 15.89 -22.71 -5.81
N THR A 127 16.97 -21.97 -6.03
CA THR A 127 17.42 -20.89 -5.14
C THR A 127 16.39 -19.77 -5.04
N ASP A 128 15.58 -19.53 -6.07
CA ASP A 128 14.50 -18.54 -6.02
C ASP A 128 13.48 -18.81 -4.91
N LEU A 129 13.17 -20.06 -4.62
CA LEU A 129 12.29 -20.43 -3.50
C LEU A 129 12.94 -20.08 -2.15
N GLN A 130 14.26 -20.23 -2.03
CA GLN A 130 15.01 -19.85 -0.85
C GLN A 130 15.03 -18.32 -0.65
N TYR A 131 15.16 -17.54 -1.73
CA TYR A 131 15.07 -16.07 -1.68
C TYR A 131 13.68 -15.60 -1.25
N ILE A 132 12.61 -16.24 -1.75
CA ILE A 132 11.23 -15.95 -1.33
C ILE A 132 11.07 -16.26 0.18
N SER A 133 11.57 -17.39 0.63
CA SER A 133 11.53 -17.80 2.03
C SER A 133 12.28 -16.80 2.92
N ALA A 134 13.50 -16.41 2.54
CA ALA A 134 14.30 -15.41 3.23
C ALA A 134 13.57 -14.07 3.35
N SER A 135 12.99 -13.58 2.24
CA SER A 135 12.20 -12.36 2.23
C SER A 135 10.98 -12.42 3.16
N ASN A 136 10.33 -13.58 3.24
CA ASN A 136 9.19 -13.78 4.15
C ASN A 136 9.61 -13.79 5.61
N ILE A 137 10.75 -14.43 5.93
CA ILE A 137 11.33 -14.43 7.29
C ILE A 137 11.66 -13.01 7.72
N LEU A 138 12.36 -12.24 6.88
CA LEU A 138 12.68 -10.83 7.17
C LEU A 138 11.43 -9.97 7.38
N ARG A 139 10.40 -10.17 6.55
CA ARG A 139 9.12 -9.48 6.69
C ARG A 139 8.43 -9.83 8.01
N ASN A 140 8.41 -11.10 8.39
CA ASN A 140 7.80 -11.56 9.64
C ASN A 140 8.59 -11.03 10.84
N TYR A 141 9.91 -11.04 10.78
CA TYR A 141 10.77 -10.44 11.80
C TYR A 141 10.50 -8.95 11.99
N ALA A 142 10.48 -8.17 10.91
CA ALA A 142 10.19 -6.74 10.95
C ALA A 142 8.77 -6.46 11.49
N ASN A 143 7.78 -7.26 11.10
CA ASN A 143 6.41 -7.14 11.62
C ASN A 143 6.31 -7.44 13.11
N SER A 144 7.06 -8.40 13.62
CA SER A 144 7.09 -8.76 15.05
C SER A 144 7.87 -7.74 15.89
N ASN A 145 8.82 -7.02 15.28
CA ASN A 145 9.71 -6.09 15.95
C ASN A 145 9.48 -4.62 15.54
N ARG A 146 8.24 -4.21 15.26
CA ARG A 146 7.89 -2.87 14.76
C ARG A 146 8.48 -1.72 15.56
N ASN A 147 8.56 -1.87 16.87
CA ASN A 147 9.11 -0.84 17.77
C ASN A 147 10.63 -0.68 17.64
N LYS A 148 11.35 -1.76 17.27
CA LYS A 148 12.79 -1.73 17.05
C LYS A 148 13.13 -1.32 15.62
N GLU A 149 12.35 -1.81 14.66
CA GLU A 149 12.54 -1.61 13.22
C GLU A 149 11.62 -0.49 12.67
N GLN A 150 11.62 0.66 13.34
CA GLN A 150 10.73 1.79 13.00
C GLN A 150 10.90 2.26 11.54
N ARG A 151 12.13 2.29 11.02
CA ARG A 151 12.39 2.69 9.64
C ARG A 151 11.72 1.74 8.64
N VAL A 152 11.87 0.44 8.83
CA VAL A 152 11.23 -0.56 7.97
C VAL A 152 9.71 -0.44 8.02
N TYR A 153 9.16 -0.14 9.19
CA TYR A 153 7.72 0.07 9.37
C TYR A 153 7.21 1.33 8.65
N GLN A 154 7.98 2.42 8.65
CA GLN A 154 7.63 3.65 7.91
C GLN A 154 7.67 3.41 6.40
N GLU A 155 8.74 2.82 5.89
CA GLU A 155 8.87 2.45 4.46
C GLU A 155 7.73 1.52 4.02
N LEU A 156 7.33 0.58 4.87
CA LEU A 156 6.19 -0.31 4.58
C LEU A 156 4.86 0.45 4.51
N LYS A 157 4.64 1.46 5.37
CA LYS A 157 3.45 2.32 5.30
C LYS A 157 3.43 3.11 3.99
N GLU A 158 4.54 3.74 3.65
CA GLU A 158 4.70 4.53 2.43
C GLU A 158 4.51 3.67 1.17
N TYR A 159 5.17 2.53 1.11
CA TYR A 159 4.97 1.56 0.02
C TYR A 159 3.49 1.19 -0.16
N ASN A 160 2.79 0.86 0.93
CA ASN A 160 1.38 0.50 0.86
C ASN A 160 0.48 1.68 0.45
N PHE A 161 0.82 2.91 0.86
CA PHE A 161 0.15 4.13 0.42
C PHE A 161 0.24 4.27 -1.10
N TRP A 162 1.44 4.29 -1.65
CA TRP A 162 1.66 4.45 -3.08
C TRP A 162 1.04 3.31 -3.89
N ARG A 163 1.20 2.07 -3.47
CA ARG A 163 0.60 0.91 -4.11
C ARG A 163 -0.92 1.04 -4.22
N ASN A 164 -1.59 1.44 -3.14
CA ASN A 164 -3.05 1.59 -3.13
C ASN A 164 -3.49 2.79 -3.96
N LEU A 165 -2.75 3.90 -3.92
CA LEU A 165 -3.00 5.07 -4.74
C LEU A 165 -2.86 4.76 -6.23
N TYR A 166 -1.77 4.10 -6.64
CA TYR A 166 -1.60 3.65 -8.02
C TYR A 166 -2.68 2.68 -8.48
N GLY A 167 -3.12 1.77 -7.61
CA GLY A 167 -4.20 0.85 -7.90
C GLY A 167 -5.54 1.55 -8.20
N THR A 168 -5.78 2.71 -7.60
CA THR A 168 -7.03 3.47 -7.79
C THR A 168 -6.98 4.50 -8.92
N LYS A 169 -5.82 4.69 -9.59
CA LYS A 169 -5.63 5.73 -10.62
C LYS A 169 -6.69 5.74 -11.72
N GLY A 170 -7.14 4.57 -12.20
CA GLY A 170 -8.16 4.47 -13.24
C GLY A 170 -9.53 4.97 -12.77
N ILE A 171 -9.92 4.61 -11.54
CA ILE A 171 -11.16 5.07 -10.93
C ILE A 171 -11.09 6.58 -10.68
N ALA A 172 -9.95 7.07 -10.14
CA ALA A 172 -9.73 8.48 -9.91
C ALA A 172 -9.89 9.32 -11.19
N LEU A 173 -9.32 8.86 -12.30
CA LEU A 173 -9.44 9.53 -13.60
C LEU A 173 -10.90 9.65 -14.04
N VAL A 174 -11.65 8.55 -13.98
CA VAL A 174 -13.08 8.57 -14.37
C VAL A 174 -13.88 9.52 -13.48
N VAL A 175 -13.68 9.46 -12.17
CA VAL A 175 -14.34 10.33 -11.19
C VAL A 175 -14.01 11.81 -11.48
N TYR A 176 -12.76 12.14 -11.75
CA TYR A 176 -12.35 13.52 -12.02
C TYR A 176 -12.95 14.05 -13.33
N LEU A 177 -12.99 13.23 -14.38
CA LEU A 177 -13.65 13.60 -15.63
C LEU A 177 -15.16 13.87 -15.44
N LEU A 178 -15.84 13.02 -14.66
CA LEU A 178 -17.25 13.22 -14.34
C LEU A 178 -17.50 14.51 -13.55
N ILE A 179 -16.66 14.83 -12.58
CA ILE A 179 -16.76 16.06 -11.79
C ILE A 179 -16.56 17.29 -12.70
N ILE A 180 -15.55 17.27 -13.57
CA ILE A 180 -15.28 18.36 -14.51
C ILE A 180 -16.48 18.56 -15.43
N CYS A 181 -17.04 17.48 -16.00
CA CYS A 181 -18.25 17.56 -16.84
C CYS A 181 -19.43 18.17 -16.07
N LEU A 182 -19.68 17.72 -14.83
CA LEU A 182 -20.79 18.22 -14.01
C LEU A 182 -20.62 19.69 -13.64
N LEU A 183 -19.41 20.13 -13.30
CA LEU A 183 -19.15 21.54 -13.01
C LEU A 183 -19.34 22.41 -14.24
N TYR A 184 -18.80 21.98 -15.40
CA TYR A 184 -18.92 22.72 -16.66
C TYR A 184 -20.38 22.85 -17.14
N THR A 185 -21.17 21.76 -17.03
CA THR A 185 -22.58 21.81 -17.44
C THR A 185 -23.46 22.65 -16.50
N SER A 186 -23.12 22.71 -15.21
CA SER A 186 -23.79 23.55 -14.22
C SER A 186 -23.55 25.05 -14.48
N ASP A 187 -22.32 25.43 -14.82
CA ASP A 187 -21.97 26.83 -15.10
C ASP A 187 -22.51 27.32 -16.45
N ALA A 188 -22.84 26.40 -17.38
CA ALA A 188 -23.45 26.74 -18.67
C ALA A 188 -24.97 26.86 -18.59
N ALA A 189 -25.60 26.47 -17.49
CA ALA A 189 -27.06 26.50 -17.28
C ALA A 189 -27.52 27.73 -16.45
N ASP A 190 -26.59 28.43 -15.82
CA ASP A 190 -26.77 29.70 -15.12
C ASP A 190 -26.43 30.88 -16.03
#